data_9599e01538c37d118ddd4fa801efba51
#
_entry.id   9599e01538c37d118ddd4fa801efba51
#
_cell.length_a   1.000
_cell.length_b   1.000
_cell.length_c   1.000
_cell.angle_alpha   90.00
_cell.angle_beta   90.00
_cell.angle_gamma   90.00
#
_symmetry.space_group_name_H-M   'P 1'
#
loop_
_entity.id
_entity.type
_entity.pdbx_description
1 polymer ?
#
loop_
_entity_poly.entity_id
_entity_poly.type
_entity_poly.pdbx_seq_one_letter_code
_entity_poly.pdbx_strand_id
1 'polypeptide(L)'
;MKHEPFIQIESILCDIPNGSLVLEQHTDDHQGSNLFTEQFESQTSGKGKLEIYPVFPGILLSLDWFLADQVSFRHGANRHILEITHCRFGRIGWNFKSGTSVYLGSGDLSLHSTDCCADSVMTFPLGYCEGISIFINLKELSLHMPPILRDIMLDPDLLYRWFCLPETPAVLPSGPDIDLSLIHI
;
A
#
# COMPACT_ATOMS: atom_id res chain seq x y z
N MET A 1 -26.31 11.94 -5.12
CA MET A 1 -25.71 12.23 -3.80
C MET A 1 -24.32 11.67 -3.81
N LYS A 2 -23.29 12.46 -3.48
CA LYS A 2 -21.91 11.93 -3.27
C LYS A 2 -21.94 11.07 -2.03
N HIS A 3 -21.28 9.90 -2.06
CA HIS A 3 -21.16 9.03 -0.89
C HIS A 3 -20.28 9.70 0.18
N GLU A 4 -20.58 9.49 1.45
CA GLU A 4 -19.87 10.09 2.58
C GLU A 4 -18.33 9.91 2.53
N PRO A 5 -17.78 8.72 2.21
CA PRO A 5 -16.34 8.52 2.05
C PRO A 5 -15.72 9.39 0.94
N PHE A 6 -16.43 9.58 -0.18
CA PHE A 6 -15.96 10.46 -1.26
C PHE A 6 -15.78 11.91 -0.78
N ILE A 7 -16.74 12.44 0.01
CA ILE A 7 -16.69 13.80 0.55
C ILE A 7 -15.49 13.94 1.51
N GLN A 8 -15.21 12.92 2.30
CA GLN A 8 -14.08 12.91 3.22
C GLN A 8 -12.75 12.97 2.45
N ILE A 9 -12.56 12.15 1.43
CA ILE A 9 -11.37 12.15 0.57
C ILE A 9 -11.22 13.50 -0.15
N GLU A 10 -12.32 14.06 -0.68
CA GLU A 10 -12.32 15.38 -1.32
C GLU A 10 -11.85 16.48 -0.36
N SER A 11 -12.21 16.40 0.93
CA SER A 11 -11.76 17.32 1.97
C SER A 11 -10.28 17.17 2.30
N ILE A 12 -9.76 15.93 2.41
CA ILE A 12 -8.34 15.66 2.67
C ILE A 12 -7.47 16.19 1.52
N LEU A 13 -7.95 16.08 0.31
CA LEU A 13 -7.22 16.46 -0.91
C LEU A 13 -7.55 17.89 -1.39
N CYS A 14 -8.22 18.73 -0.61
CA CYS A 14 -8.73 20.04 -1.07
C CYS A 14 -7.62 20.98 -1.57
N ASP A 15 -6.46 20.97 -0.91
CA ASP A 15 -5.32 21.83 -1.23
C ASP A 15 -4.35 21.23 -2.26
N ILE A 16 -4.61 20.02 -2.74
CA ILE A 16 -3.77 19.35 -3.73
C ILE A 16 -4.32 19.66 -5.14
N PRO A 17 -3.51 20.24 -6.04
CA PRO A 17 -3.94 20.51 -7.41
C PRO A 17 -4.08 19.21 -8.22
N ASN A 18 -4.97 19.24 -9.24
CA ASN A 18 -5.04 18.16 -10.22
C ASN A 18 -3.70 17.97 -10.94
N GLY A 19 -3.38 16.74 -11.29
CA GLY A 19 -2.09 16.38 -11.87
C GLY A 19 -0.99 16.15 -10.82
N SER A 20 -1.30 16.24 -9.52
CA SER A 20 -0.33 16.10 -8.44
C SER A 20 -0.58 14.91 -7.55
N LEU A 21 0.50 14.23 -7.21
CA LEU A 21 0.55 13.25 -6.13
C LEU A 21 1.53 13.72 -5.07
N VAL A 22 1.05 13.87 -3.84
CA VAL A 22 1.87 14.30 -2.70
C VAL A 22 2.29 13.08 -1.90
N LEU A 23 3.59 12.94 -1.67
CA LEU A 23 4.16 11.95 -0.78
C LEU A 23 4.66 12.68 0.48
N GLU A 24 4.03 12.44 1.61
CA GLU A 24 4.40 13.00 2.90
C GLU A 24 5.03 11.91 3.77
N GLN A 25 6.31 12.06 4.09
CA GLN A 25 7.02 11.11 4.94
C GLN A 25 7.20 11.71 6.34
N HIS A 26 6.69 10.99 7.33
CA HIS A 26 6.91 11.31 8.74
C HIS A 26 8.16 10.56 9.20
N THR A 27 9.29 11.27 9.30
CA THR A 27 10.55 10.67 9.77
C THR A 27 10.71 10.91 11.27
N ASP A 28 10.88 9.85 12.03
CA ASP A 28 11.51 9.96 13.35
C ASP A 28 13.03 10.09 13.14
N ASP A 29 13.68 11.04 13.82
CA ASP A 29 15.12 11.38 13.69
C ASP A 29 16.09 10.20 13.93
N HIS A 30 15.58 9.01 14.27
CA HIS A 30 16.37 7.84 14.66
C HIS A 30 16.23 6.60 13.75
N GLN A 31 15.40 6.63 12.70
CA GLN A 31 15.21 5.46 11.84
C GLN A 31 15.17 5.85 10.36
N GLY A 32 16.34 5.90 9.75
CA GLY A 32 16.47 6.06 8.31
C GLY A 32 16.08 4.80 7.55
N SER A 33 14.80 4.57 7.29
CA SER A 33 14.38 3.56 6.31
C SER A 33 14.06 4.25 4.99
N ASN A 34 15.01 4.24 4.06
CA ASN A 34 14.89 4.82 2.72
C ASN A 34 14.17 3.87 1.75
N LEU A 35 13.05 3.27 2.15
CA LEU A 35 12.31 2.33 1.29
C LEU A 35 11.75 2.97 0.02
N PHE A 36 11.52 4.30 0.00
CA PHE A 36 10.89 5.01 -1.11
C PHE A 36 11.68 6.20 -1.66
N THR A 37 12.89 6.50 -1.17
CA THR A 37 13.53 7.82 -1.38
C THR A 37 14.25 8.01 -2.70
N GLU A 38 14.57 6.99 -3.47
CA GLU A 38 15.48 7.21 -4.61
C GLU A 38 14.82 7.20 -6.01
N GLN A 39 13.59 6.71 -6.18
CA GLN A 39 12.97 6.60 -7.52
C GLN A 39 11.44 6.62 -7.49
N PHE A 40 10.84 7.56 -6.76
CA PHE A 40 9.39 7.71 -6.81
C PHE A 40 9.01 8.73 -7.90
N GLU A 41 8.58 8.23 -9.05
CA GLU A 41 7.98 9.04 -10.10
C GLU A 41 6.50 8.67 -10.22
N SER A 42 5.65 9.67 -10.29
CA SER A 42 4.21 9.47 -10.46
C SER A 42 3.62 10.38 -11.52
N GLN A 43 2.60 9.90 -12.22
CA GLN A 43 1.79 10.67 -13.16
C GLN A 43 0.31 10.36 -12.93
N THR A 44 -0.50 11.40 -12.83
CA THR A 44 -1.95 11.28 -12.72
C THR A 44 -2.65 12.46 -13.38
N SER A 45 -3.85 12.25 -13.90
CA SER A 45 -4.76 13.33 -14.33
C SER A 45 -5.60 13.87 -13.16
N GLY A 46 -5.70 13.09 -12.08
CA GLY A 46 -6.40 13.45 -10.86
C GLY A 46 -5.47 14.00 -9.79
N LYS A 47 -5.70 13.63 -8.56
CA LYS A 47 -4.87 14.01 -7.41
C LYS A 47 -4.85 12.91 -6.37
N GLY A 48 -3.79 12.88 -5.56
CA GLY A 48 -3.67 11.94 -4.47
C GLY A 48 -2.68 12.37 -3.40
N LYS A 49 -2.74 11.69 -2.27
CA LYS A 49 -1.84 11.86 -1.14
C LYS A 49 -1.50 10.50 -0.54
N LEU A 50 -0.23 10.30 -0.23
CA LEU A 50 0.27 9.19 0.56
C LEU A 50 0.97 9.77 1.78
N GLU A 51 0.59 9.34 2.97
CA GLU A 51 1.26 9.67 4.23
C GLU A 51 1.96 8.41 4.74
N ILE A 52 3.28 8.45 4.86
CA ILE A 52 4.11 7.30 5.22
C ILE A 52 4.69 7.48 6.61
N TYR A 53 4.45 6.50 7.46
CA TYR A 53 4.88 6.44 8.86
C TYR A 53 5.81 5.26 9.07
N PRO A 54 7.06 5.45 9.54
CA PRO A 54 7.88 4.36 10.03
C PRO A 54 7.30 3.86 11.36
N VAL A 55 6.97 2.55 11.41
CA VAL A 55 6.38 1.93 12.62
C VAL A 55 7.45 1.18 13.41
N PHE A 56 8.26 0.40 12.71
CA PHE A 56 9.41 -0.35 13.23
C PHE A 56 10.52 -0.37 12.18
N PRO A 57 11.76 -0.73 12.55
CA PRO A 57 12.80 -0.98 11.55
C PRO A 57 12.31 -1.97 10.50
N GLY A 58 12.32 -1.56 9.23
CA GLY A 58 11.85 -2.37 8.11
C GLY A 58 10.34 -2.46 7.95
N ILE A 59 9.52 -1.75 8.75
CA ILE A 59 8.06 -1.73 8.62
C ILE A 59 7.57 -0.28 8.47
N LEU A 60 6.89 0.00 7.36
CA LEU A 60 6.25 1.27 7.08
C LEU A 60 4.74 1.08 6.97
N LEU A 61 3.99 2.05 7.46
CA LEU A 61 2.56 2.21 7.24
C LEU A 61 2.33 3.37 6.27
N SER A 62 1.48 3.18 5.27
CA SER A 62 1.00 4.25 4.40
C SER A 62 -0.50 4.41 4.52
N LEU A 63 -0.94 5.66 4.60
CA LEU A 63 -2.33 6.04 4.45
C LEU A 63 -2.48 6.68 3.07
N ASP A 64 -3.40 6.17 2.26
CA ASP A 64 -3.47 6.46 0.84
C ASP A 64 -4.83 7.04 0.47
N TRP A 65 -4.86 8.22 -0.16
CA TRP A 65 -6.08 8.84 -0.68
C TRP A 65 -5.89 9.25 -2.13
N PHE A 66 -6.86 8.88 -2.97
CA PHE A 66 -6.86 9.17 -4.39
C PHE A 66 -8.21 9.69 -4.86
N LEU A 67 -8.19 10.74 -5.68
CA LEU A 67 -9.27 11.22 -6.55
C LEU A 67 -8.73 11.24 -7.97
N ALA A 68 -8.78 10.13 -8.66
CA ALA A 68 -8.18 9.93 -9.98
C ALA A 68 -8.82 8.74 -10.67
N ASP A 69 -8.75 8.67 -11.99
CA ASP A 69 -9.07 7.47 -12.74
C ASP A 69 -7.89 6.49 -12.75
N GLN A 70 -6.68 7.04 -12.80
CA GLN A 70 -5.44 6.26 -12.79
C GLN A 70 -4.25 7.04 -12.24
N VAL A 71 -3.29 6.30 -11.70
CA VAL A 71 -1.98 6.79 -11.28
C VAL A 71 -0.93 5.83 -11.79
N SER A 72 0.06 6.33 -12.53
CA SER A 72 1.25 5.56 -12.89
C SER A 72 2.31 5.74 -11.83
N PHE A 73 2.82 4.65 -11.29
CA PHE A 73 3.90 4.64 -10.32
C PHE A 73 5.14 4.01 -10.92
N ARG A 74 6.27 4.63 -10.62
CA ARG A 74 7.59 4.00 -10.70
C ARG A 74 8.20 4.00 -9.32
N HIS A 75 8.50 2.83 -8.81
CA HIS A 75 9.25 2.65 -7.57
C HIS A 75 10.27 1.52 -7.75
N GLY A 76 11.26 1.47 -6.88
CA GLY A 76 12.27 0.40 -6.91
C GLY A 76 11.64 -0.99 -6.75
N ALA A 77 11.97 -1.89 -7.66
CA ALA A 77 11.56 -3.28 -7.58
C ALA A 77 12.33 -3.99 -6.47
N ASN A 78 11.65 -4.56 -5.48
CA ASN A 78 12.30 -5.31 -4.41
C ASN A 78 11.47 -6.52 -3.96
N ARG A 79 11.94 -7.73 -4.32
CA ARG A 79 11.26 -8.98 -3.95
C ARG A 79 11.20 -9.27 -2.45
N HIS A 80 12.03 -8.60 -1.64
CA HIS A 80 12.03 -8.79 -0.20
C HIS A 80 11.16 -7.80 0.55
N ILE A 81 10.49 -6.90 -0.16
CA ILE A 81 9.49 -6.03 0.43
C ILE A 81 8.11 -6.62 0.15
N LEU A 82 7.47 -7.12 1.21
CA LEU A 82 6.07 -7.51 1.19
C LEU A 82 5.20 -6.25 1.33
N GLU A 83 4.29 -6.06 0.41
CA GLU A 83 3.24 -5.04 0.48
C GLU A 83 1.91 -5.72 0.82
N ILE A 84 1.24 -5.17 1.82
CA ILE A 84 -0.10 -5.56 2.23
C ILE A 84 -0.98 -4.34 2.04
N THR A 85 -1.90 -4.37 1.07
CA THR A 85 -2.80 -3.25 0.77
C THR A 85 -4.23 -3.61 1.12
N HIS A 86 -4.87 -2.77 1.93
CA HIS A 86 -6.28 -2.83 2.28
C HIS A 86 -7.03 -1.67 1.62
N CYS A 87 -8.00 -1.97 0.77
CA CYS A 87 -8.90 -0.98 0.20
C CYS A 87 -10.04 -0.68 1.20
N ARG A 88 -9.97 0.45 1.91
CA ARG A 88 -11.02 0.84 2.88
C ARG A 88 -12.29 1.29 2.19
N PHE A 89 -12.14 2.21 1.22
CA PHE A 89 -13.26 2.76 0.46
C PHE A 89 -12.88 2.91 -1.01
N GLY A 90 -13.87 2.75 -1.88
CA GLY A 90 -13.66 2.89 -3.32
C GLY A 90 -13.30 1.57 -3.99
N ARG A 91 -12.48 1.66 -5.00
CA ARG A 91 -11.98 0.51 -5.75
C ARG A 91 -10.62 0.83 -6.34
N ILE A 92 -9.68 -0.11 -6.22
CA ILE A 92 -8.33 0.01 -6.75
C ILE A 92 -7.98 -1.24 -7.56
N GLY A 93 -7.22 -1.07 -8.62
CA GLY A 93 -6.73 -2.18 -9.44
C GLY A 93 -5.32 -1.94 -9.96
N TRP A 94 -4.60 -3.02 -10.21
CA TRP A 94 -3.25 -3.03 -10.77
C TRP A 94 -3.12 -4.02 -11.90
N ASN A 95 -2.24 -3.69 -12.86
CA ASN A 95 -1.74 -4.61 -13.86
C ASN A 95 -0.35 -5.06 -13.44
N PHE A 96 -0.22 -6.34 -13.09
CA PHE A 96 1.05 -6.93 -12.68
C PHE A 96 1.92 -7.32 -13.86
N LYS A 97 3.23 -7.46 -13.65
CA LYS A 97 4.20 -7.91 -14.67
C LYS A 97 3.86 -9.27 -15.27
N SER A 98 3.18 -10.13 -14.51
CA SER A 98 2.67 -11.42 -15.00
C SER A 98 1.58 -11.31 -16.08
N GLY A 99 1.05 -10.10 -16.34
CA GLY A 99 -0.12 -9.88 -17.18
C GLY A 99 -1.45 -10.08 -16.45
N THR A 100 -1.42 -10.41 -15.16
CA THR A 100 -2.63 -10.52 -14.33
C THR A 100 -3.10 -9.14 -13.90
N SER A 101 -4.40 -8.89 -13.98
CA SER A 101 -5.03 -7.70 -13.42
C SER A 101 -5.76 -8.08 -12.14
N VAL A 102 -5.57 -7.30 -11.08
CA VAL A 102 -6.24 -7.49 -9.80
C VAL A 102 -7.02 -6.24 -9.45
N TYR A 103 -8.20 -6.44 -8.89
CA TYR A 103 -9.05 -5.37 -8.38
C TYR A 103 -9.47 -5.67 -6.95
N LEU A 104 -9.32 -4.68 -6.07
CA LEU A 104 -9.83 -4.71 -4.71
C LEU A 104 -11.05 -3.80 -4.63
N GLY A 105 -12.11 -4.30 -4.03
CA GLY A 105 -13.24 -3.49 -3.55
C GLY A 105 -13.07 -3.09 -2.09
N SER A 106 -14.03 -2.34 -1.56
CA SER A 106 -14.00 -1.93 -0.15
C SER A 106 -13.98 -3.16 0.78
N GLY A 107 -13.02 -3.19 1.69
CA GLY A 107 -12.78 -4.27 2.64
C GLY A 107 -11.84 -5.37 2.13
N ASP A 108 -11.52 -5.40 0.83
CA ASP A 108 -10.60 -6.41 0.29
C ASP A 108 -9.13 -6.07 0.63
N LEU A 109 -8.32 -7.13 0.71
CA LEU A 109 -6.90 -7.05 1.06
C LEU A 109 -6.07 -7.81 0.02
N SER A 110 -4.91 -7.26 -0.36
CA SER A 110 -3.93 -7.95 -1.19
C SER A 110 -2.58 -8.05 -0.50
N LEU A 111 -1.84 -9.12 -0.81
CA LEU A 111 -0.48 -9.37 -0.37
C LEU A 111 0.38 -9.75 -1.58
N HIS A 112 1.46 -9.03 -1.78
CA HIS A 112 2.41 -9.28 -2.88
C HIS A 112 3.77 -8.62 -2.61
N SER A 113 4.78 -8.95 -3.40
CA SER A 113 6.03 -8.20 -3.33
C SER A 113 5.96 -6.92 -4.16
N THR A 114 6.66 -5.86 -3.76
CA THR A 114 6.74 -4.62 -4.54
C THR A 114 7.39 -4.82 -5.92
N ASP A 115 8.14 -5.91 -6.15
CA ASP A 115 8.66 -6.27 -7.47
C ASP A 115 7.55 -6.58 -8.49
N CYS A 116 6.43 -7.15 -8.04
CA CYS A 116 5.32 -7.53 -8.92
C CYS A 116 4.61 -6.33 -9.55
N CYS A 117 4.55 -5.20 -8.83
CA CYS A 117 3.84 -3.99 -9.24
C CYS A 117 4.76 -2.81 -9.56
N ALA A 118 6.10 -2.97 -9.52
CA ALA A 118 7.02 -1.96 -9.98
C ALA A 118 6.72 -1.56 -11.43
N ASP A 119 6.67 -0.27 -11.73
CA ASP A 119 6.27 0.29 -13.03
C ASP A 119 4.81 -0.03 -13.43
N SER A 120 3.92 -0.22 -12.47
CA SER A 120 2.51 -0.49 -12.71
C SER A 120 1.68 0.79 -12.88
N VAL A 121 0.51 0.62 -13.48
CA VAL A 121 -0.55 1.63 -13.48
C VAL A 121 -1.63 1.17 -12.52
N MET A 122 -1.87 1.97 -11.49
CA MET A 122 -3.06 1.81 -10.64
C MET A 122 -4.25 2.47 -11.31
N THR A 123 -5.40 1.80 -11.25
CA THR A 123 -6.67 2.30 -11.77
C THR A 123 -7.69 2.38 -10.65
N PHE A 124 -8.54 3.40 -10.71
CA PHE A 124 -9.59 3.63 -9.72
C PHE A 124 -10.96 3.68 -10.42
N PRO A 125 -11.62 2.52 -10.66
CA PRO A 125 -12.84 2.44 -11.46
C PRO A 125 -14.01 3.28 -10.96
N LEU A 126 -14.00 3.70 -9.68
CA LEU A 126 -15.00 4.59 -9.09
C LEU A 126 -14.53 6.06 -9.04
N GLY A 127 -13.32 6.36 -9.57
CA GLY A 127 -12.72 7.71 -9.54
C GLY A 127 -12.14 8.09 -8.17
N TYR A 128 -12.20 7.22 -7.17
CA TYR A 128 -11.64 7.46 -5.84
C TYR A 128 -11.23 6.16 -5.15
N CYS A 129 -10.28 6.28 -4.23
CA CYS A 129 -9.89 5.22 -3.31
C CYS A 129 -9.33 5.82 -2.02
N GLU A 130 -9.66 5.18 -0.90
CA GLU A 130 -8.97 5.31 0.38
C GLU A 130 -8.43 3.95 0.77
N GLY A 131 -7.14 3.87 1.06
CA GLY A 131 -6.46 2.64 1.43
C GLY A 131 -5.51 2.79 2.59
N ILE A 132 -5.06 1.64 3.08
CA ILE A 132 -3.94 1.51 4.01
C ILE A 132 -3.00 0.49 3.41
N SER A 133 -1.72 0.83 3.33
CA SER A 133 -0.68 -0.09 2.86
C SER A 133 0.39 -0.28 3.94
N ILE A 134 0.81 -1.53 4.15
CA ILE A 134 1.91 -1.88 5.06
C ILE A 134 3.03 -2.46 4.21
N PHE A 135 4.22 -1.89 4.33
CA PHE A 135 5.42 -2.37 3.64
C PHE A 135 6.36 -2.99 4.65
N ILE A 136 6.74 -4.23 4.42
CA ILE A 136 7.59 -5.01 5.32
C ILE A 136 8.85 -5.44 4.57
N ASN A 137 10.00 -4.90 4.94
CA ASN A 137 11.28 -5.41 4.49
C ASN A 137 11.62 -6.71 5.25
N LEU A 138 11.35 -7.85 4.63
CA LEU A 138 11.49 -9.16 5.27
C LEU A 138 12.93 -9.49 5.68
N LYS A 139 13.93 -8.96 4.96
CA LYS A 139 15.36 -9.11 5.36
C LYS A 139 15.65 -8.35 6.64
N GLU A 140 15.20 -7.10 6.72
CA GLU A 140 15.41 -6.27 7.90
C GLU A 140 14.63 -6.80 9.10
N LEU A 141 13.38 -7.23 8.87
CA LEU A 141 12.56 -7.87 9.88
C LEU A 141 13.23 -9.13 10.45
N SER A 142 13.89 -9.95 9.62
CA SER A 142 14.64 -11.14 10.08
C SER A 142 15.82 -10.78 11.00
N LEU A 143 16.43 -9.60 10.81
CA LEU A 143 17.54 -9.12 11.63
C LEU A 143 17.09 -8.38 12.89
N HIS A 144 15.98 -7.65 12.80
CA HIS A 144 15.52 -6.72 13.83
C HIS A 144 14.04 -6.95 14.17
N MET A 145 13.64 -8.21 14.43
CA MET A 145 12.26 -8.57 14.77
C MET A 145 11.78 -7.81 16.02
N PRO A 146 10.74 -6.96 15.91
CA PRO A 146 10.13 -6.30 17.05
C PRO A 146 9.63 -7.31 18.09
N PRO A 147 9.75 -7.03 19.40
CA PRO A 147 9.30 -7.97 20.43
C PRO A 147 7.85 -8.42 20.27
N ILE A 148 6.96 -7.49 19.96
CA ILE A 148 5.52 -7.76 19.77
C ILE A 148 5.27 -8.78 18.63
N LEU A 149 6.11 -8.79 17.59
CA LEU A 149 5.97 -9.72 16.46
C LEU A 149 6.59 -11.11 16.75
N ARG A 150 7.50 -11.19 17.72
CA ARG A 150 8.07 -12.48 18.16
C ARG A 150 7.02 -13.37 18.85
N ASP A 151 6.12 -12.74 19.60
CA ASP A 151 5.10 -13.46 20.37
C ASP A 151 4.06 -14.14 19.46
N ILE A 152 3.85 -13.62 18.24
CA ILE A 152 2.93 -14.21 17.25
C ILE A 152 3.60 -15.23 16.32
N MET A 153 4.88 -15.58 16.58
CA MET A 153 5.66 -16.56 15.80
C MET A 153 5.70 -16.24 14.29
N LEU A 154 5.77 -14.95 13.93
CA LEU A 154 5.86 -14.52 12.54
C LEU A 154 7.19 -15.02 11.93
N ASP A 155 7.11 -15.78 10.84
CA ASP A 155 8.26 -16.30 10.10
C ASP A 155 8.45 -15.52 8.79
N PRO A 156 9.48 -14.63 8.67
CA PRO A 156 9.73 -13.86 7.45
C PRO A 156 10.02 -14.73 6.22
N ASP A 157 10.62 -15.92 6.40
CA ASP A 157 10.91 -16.84 5.29
C ASP A 157 9.62 -17.49 4.74
N LEU A 158 8.65 -17.77 5.60
CA LEU A 158 7.34 -18.23 5.16
C LEU A 158 6.58 -17.15 4.42
N LEU A 159 6.58 -15.91 4.94
CA LEU A 159 5.96 -14.77 4.25
C LEU A 159 6.58 -14.55 2.87
N TYR A 160 7.92 -14.62 2.78
CA TYR A 160 8.60 -14.50 1.51
C TYR A 160 8.16 -15.56 0.51
N ARG A 161 8.13 -16.83 0.94
CA ARG A 161 7.75 -17.96 0.07
C ARG A 161 6.31 -17.90 -0.37
N TRP A 162 5.40 -17.47 0.47
CA TRP A 162 3.96 -17.45 0.18
C TRP A 162 3.52 -16.24 -0.62
N PHE A 163 4.12 -15.07 -0.39
CA PHE A 163 3.60 -13.81 -0.93
C PHE A 163 4.58 -13.05 -1.81
N CYS A 164 5.89 -13.31 -1.69
CA CYS A 164 6.89 -12.58 -2.48
C CYS A 164 7.48 -13.40 -3.62
N LEU A 165 7.49 -14.73 -3.54
CA LEU A 165 7.92 -15.57 -4.66
C LEU A 165 6.87 -15.69 -5.79
N PRO A 166 5.56 -15.81 -5.49
CA PRO A 166 4.55 -15.87 -6.56
C PRO A 166 4.53 -14.57 -7.37
N GLU A 167 4.33 -14.70 -8.68
CA GLU A 167 4.18 -13.55 -9.60
C GLU A 167 2.75 -12.98 -9.59
N THR A 168 1.84 -13.62 -8.87
CA THR A 168 0.45 -13.21 -8.71
C THR A 168 0.18 -12.85 -7.26
N PRO A 169 -0.52 -11.75 -6.99
CA PRO A 169 -0.87 -11.37 -5.63
C PRO A 169 -1.86 -12.35 -5.01
N ALA A 170 -1.74 -12.56 -3.70
CA ALA A 170 -2.81 -13.16 -2.92
C ALA A 170 -3.87 -12.09 -2.65
N VAL A 171 -5.14 -12.41 -2.87
CA VAL A 171 -6.27 -11.53 -2.59
C VAL A 171 -7.19 -12.21 -1.59
N LEU A 172 -7.48 -11.49 -0.51
CA LEU A 172 -8.45 -11.90 0.50
C LEU A 172 -9.66 -10.98 0.39
N PRO A 173 -10.84 -11.52 0.07
CA PRO A 173 -12.05 -10.73 0.02
C PRO A 173 -12.44 -10.24 1.42
N SER A 174 -13.17 -9.13 1.47
CA SER A 174 -13.68 -8.57 2.72
C SER A 174 -14.43 -9.62 3.55
N GLY A 175 -14.22 -9.57 4.87
CA GLY A 175 -14.84 -10.46 5.81
C GLY A 175 -14.65 -10.02 7.24
N PRO A 176 -15.46 -10.53 8.18
CA PRO A 176 -15.44 -10.07 9.58
C PRO A 176 -14.06 -10.24 10.24
N ASP A 177 -13.28 -11.21 9.85
CA ASP A 177 -11.95 -11.45 10.42
C ASP A 177 -10.93 -10.39 9.97
N ILE A 178 -11.04 -9.88 8.73
CA ILE A 178 -10.20 -8.80 8.21
C ILE A 178 -10.61 -7.48 8.84
N ASP A 179 -11.91 -7.19 8.90
CA ASP A 179 -12.43 -5.95 9.46
C ASP A 179 -12.06 -5.78 10.93
N LEU A 180 -12.13 -6.87 11.73
CA LEU A 180 -11.76 -6.85 13.15
C LEU A 180 -10.26 -6.62 13.35
N SER A 181 -9.39 -7.20 12.52
CA SER A 181 -7.94 -7.03 12.65
C SER A 181 -7.48 -5.60 12.36
N LEU A 182 -8.22 -4.85 11.54
CA LEU A 182 -7.89 -3.47 11.16
C LEU A 182 -8.48 -2.38 12.08
N ILE A 183 -9.48 -2.72 12.90
CA ILE A 183 -10.05 -1.80 13.90
C ILE A 183 -9.09 -1.63 15.10
N HIS A 184 -8.17 -2.55 15.30
CA HIS A 184 -7.25 -2.57 16.44
C HIS A 184 -5.82 -2.08 16.10
N ILE A 185 -5.59 -1.57 14.91
CA ILE A 185 -4.37 -0.85 14.51
C ILE A 185 -4.60 0.65 14.66
#